data_8c5631e4ee7157a08cf105c827933f0d
#
_entry.id   8c5631e4ee7157a08cf105c827933f0d
#
_cell.length_a   1.000
_cell.length_b   1.000
_cell.length_c   1.000
_cell.angle_alpha   90.00
_cell.angle_beta   90.00
_cell.angle_gamma   90.00
#
_symmetry.space_group_name_H-M   'P 1'
#
loop_
_entity.id
_entity.type
_entity.pdbx_description
1 polymer ?
#
loop_
_entity_poly.entity_id
_entity_poly.type
_entity_poly.pdbx_seq_one_letter_code
_entity_poly.pdbx_strand_id
1 'polypeptide(L)'
;MPELPDLTVYLERLEAIARDAPLQRLRIGNPFVLRSVAPPPSAFAGRRFLRAWRIGKRLVLEFEGEHYAVIHLMILGRLHWKKPGAAMPKGSGLAAFDFEHGTLLLVEHGSKRRAALHLVQGRGALAEFERGGLEVMQATLEQFGEALRRDNHTLKRALTDPTVLAAIGNAYSDEIL
;
A
#
# COMPACT_ATOMS: atom_id res chain seq x y z
N MET A 1 -6.60 10.84 1.17
CA MET A 1 -5.86 9.62 0.74
C MET A 1 -4.57 9.59 1.52
N PRO A 2 -4.15 8.47 2.10
CA PRO A 2 -2.84 8.38 2.72
C PRO A 2 -1.73 8.76 1.74
N GLU A 3 -0.83 9.64 2.20
CA GLU A 3 0.30 10.17 1.43
C GLU A 3 1.62 9.74 2.09
N LEU A 4 2.76 10.24 1.64
CA LEU A 4 4.08 9.79 2.06
C LEU A 4 4.25 9.65 3.58
N PRO A 5 3.89 10.63 4.43
CA PRO A 5 4.05 10.50 5.88
C PRO A 5 3.18 9.40 6.49
N ASP A 6 1.90 9.31 6.06
CA ASP A 6 0.98 8.27 6.55
C ASP A 6 1.50 6.87 6.17
N LEU A 7 1.97 6.71 4.93
CA LEU A 7 2.49 5.43 4.43
C LEU A 7 3.76 5.03 5.17
N THR A 8 4.63 5.98 5.49
CA THR A 8 5.84 5.72 6.27
C THR A 8 5.50 5.14 7.64
N VAL A 9 4.53 5.73 8.35
CA VAL A 9 4.06 5.22 9.65
C VAL A 9 3.51 3.78 9.52
N TYR A 10 2.73 3.48 8.48
CA TYR A 10 2.25 2.12 8.26
C TYR A 10 3.40 1.14 8.03
N LEU A 11 4.39 1.49 7.21
CA LEU A 11 5.54 0.63 6.92
C LEU A 11 6.37 0.33 8.17
N GLU A 12 6.74 1.36 8.94
CA GLU A 12 7.49 1.23 10.18
C GLU A 12 6.77 0.35 11.20
N ARG A 13 5.45 0.53 11.34
CA ARG A 13 4.65 -0.29 12.27
C ARG A 13 4.54 -1.74 11.81
N LEU A 14 4.32 -1.99 10.51
CA LEU A 14 4.28 -3.35 9.96
C LEU A 14 5.59 -4.10 10.15
N GLU A 15 6.72 -3.44 9.87
CA GLU A 15 8.05 -3.99 10.11
C GLU A 15 8.27 -4.34 11.59
N ALA A 16 7.86 -3.45 12.50
CA ALA A 16 8.06 -3.64 13.93
C ALA A 16 7.23 -4.79 14.52
N ILE A 17 6.03 -5.04 13.96
CA ILE A 17 5.07 -5.96 14.58
C ILE A 17 4.89 -7.30 13.84
N ALA A 18 5.23 -7.40 12.57
CA ALA A 18 4.95 -8.59 11.77
C ALA A 18 6.18 -9.22 11.10
N ARG A 19 7.35 -8.59 11.19
CA ARG A 19 8.56 -9.10 10.55
C ARG A 19 8.87 -10.53 10.98
N ASP A 20 9.21 -11.35 10.00
CA ASP A 20 9.53 -12.77 10.15
C ASP A 20 8.37 -13.66 10.68
N ALA A 21 7.20 -13.07 10.91
CA ALA A 21 6.02 -13.81 11.35
C ALA A 21 5.37 -14.56 10.17
N PRO A 22 5.03 -15.87 10.33
CA PRO A 22 4.30 -16.60 9.32
C PRO A 22 2.85 -16.11 9.24
N LEU A 23 2.39 -15.85 8.02
CA LEU A 23 0.99 -15.56 7.76
C LEU A 23 0.18 -16.85 7.88
N GLN A 24 -0.69 -16.97 8.87
CA GLN A 24 -1.52 -18.15 9.05
C GLN A 24 -2.63 -18.22 8.00
N ARG A 25 -3.23 -17.07 7.69
CA ARG A 25 -4.37 -16.99 6.76
C ARG A 25 -4.56 -15.59 6.19
N LEU A 26 -4.92 -15.52 4.92
CA LEU A 26 -5.43 -14.30 4.28
C LEU A 26 -6.93 -14.47 4.02
N ARG A 27 -7.75 -13.67 4.68
CA ARG A 27 -9.22 -13.67 4.53
C ARG A 27 -9.66 -12.49 3.67
N ILE A 28 -10.52 -12.75 2.72
CA ILE A 28 -11.15 -11.71 1.89
C ILE A 28 -12.59 -11.52 2.37
N GLY A 29 -12.91 -10.34 2.88
CA GLY A 29 -14.23 -9.98 3.39
C GLY A 29 -15.16 -9.41 2.31
N ASN A 30 -14.56 -8.75 1.31
CA ASN A 30 -15.28 -8.24 0.14
C ASN A 30 -14.51 -8.61 -1.14
N PRO A 31 -15.07 -9.45 -2.01
CA PRO A 31 -14.39 -9.90 -3.24
C PRO A 31 -13.91 -8.75 -4.13
N PHE A 32 -14.62 -7.63 -4.15
CA PHE A 32 -14.24 -6.48 -4.99
C PHE A 32 -12.94 -5.78 -4.57
N VAL A 33 -12.41 -6.04 -3.37
CA VAL A 33 -11.09 -5.51 -2.99
C VAL A 33 -9.97 -6.19 -3.75
N LEU A 34 -10.13 -7.50 -4.06
CA LEU A 34 -9.12 -8.29 -4.75
C LEU A 34 -9.17 -7.99 -6.24
N ARG A 35 -8.06 -7.48 -6.78
CA ARG A 35 -7.93 -7.04 -8.18
C ARG A 35 -7.07 -7.97 -9.02
N SER A 36 -6.52 -9.03 -8.45
CA SER A 36 -5.74 -10.05 -9.12
C SER A 36 -6.46 -11.39 -9.08
N VAL A 37 -6.23 -12.23 -10.09
CA VAL A 37 -6.82 -13.58 -10.19
C VAL A 37 -5.86 -14.61 -9.59
N ALA A 38 -4.57 -14.42 -9.76
CA ALA A 38 -3.51 -15.31 -9.29
C ALA A 38 -2.35 -14.48 -8.71
N PRO A 39 -1.65 -15.00 -7.70
CA PRO A 39 -1.97 -16.23 -6.94
C PRO A 39 -3.22 -16.06 -6.04
N PRO A 40 -3.88 -17.17 -5.64
CA PRO A 40 -5.02 -17.10 -4.73
C PRO A 40 -4.57 -16.72 -3.30
N PRO A 41 -5.46 -16.19 -2.45
CA PRO A 41 -5.13 -15.84 -1.06
C PRO A 41 -4.53 -17.00 -0.25
N SER A 42 -4.95 -18.24 -0.54
CA SER A 42 -4.42 -19.45 0.11
C SER A 42 -2.93 -19.70 -0.15
N ALA A 43 -2.39 -19.19 -1.26
CA ALA A 43 -0.97 -19.32 -1.59
C ALA A 43 -0.05 -18.56 -0.61
N PHE A 44 -0.59 -17.64 0.17
CA PHE A 44 0.15 -16.88 1.18
C PHE A 44 0.20 -17.58 2.55
N ALA A 45 -0.63 -18.59 2.78
CA ALA A 45 -0.67 -19.30 4.05
C ALA A 45 0.66 -20.02 4.34
N GLY A 46 1.16 -19.87 5.57
CA GLY A 46 2.44 -20.43 6.04
C GLY A 46 3.68 -19.63 5.63
N ARG A 47 3.56 -18.63 4.73
CA ARG A 47 4.71 -17.82 4.31
C ARG A 47 5.03 -16.74 5.33
N ARG A 48 6.33 -16.54 5.60
CA ARG A 48 6.78 -15.49 6.50
C ARG A 48 6.70 -14.13 5.80
N PHE A 49 6.23 -13.12 6.52
CA PHE A 49 6.35 -11.73 6.12
C PHE A 49 7.80 -11.29 6.27
N LEU A 50 8.41 -10.82 5.19
CA LEU A 50 9.83 -10.48 5.15
C LEU A 50 10.08 -8.99 5.37
N ARG A 51 9.34 -8.14 4.67
CA ARG A 51 9.47 -6.69 4.75
C ARG A 51 8.28 -5.98 4.08
N ALA A 52 8.17 -4.68 4.34
CA ALA A 52 7.25 -3.81 3.66
C ALA A 52 7.94 -2.57 3.09
N TRP A 53 7.47 -2.11 1.93
CA TRP A 53 7.87 -0.84 1.34
C TRP A 53 6.70 -0.26 0.54
N ARG A 54 6.92 0.84 -0.15
CA ARG A 54 5.90 1.44 -1.01
C ARG A 54 6.37 1.54 -2.47
N ILE A 55 5.41 1.52 -3.37
CA ILE A 55 5.54 1.92 -4.77
C ILE A 55 4.52 3.04 -4.99
N GLY A 56 4.99 4.28 -5.11
CA GLY A 56 4.10 5.45 -5.09
C GLY A 56 3.26 5.50 -3.80
N LYS A 57 1.93 5.45 -3.93
CA LYS A 57 0.98 5.43 -2.80
C LYS A 57 0.46 4.02 -2.46
N ARG A 58 1.11 2.97 -2.92
CA ARG A 58 0.77 1.58 -2.61
C ARG A 58 1.75 1.02 -1.60
N LEU A 59 1.23 0.31 -0.62
CA LEU A 59 2.02 -0.50 0.30
C LEU A 59 2.28 -1.85 -0.35
N VAL A 60 3.51 -2.33 -0.31
CA VAL A 60 3.91 -3.64 -0.79
C VAL A 60 4.39 -4.45 0.40
N LEU A 61 3.71 -5.56 0.67
CA LEU A 61 4.07 -6.53 1.70
C LEU A 61 4.68 -7.75 1.02
N GLU A 62 5.95 -8.01 1.29
CA GLU A 62 6.68 -9.17 0.75
C GLU A 62 6.59 -10.36 1.70
N PHE A 63 6.27 -11.50 1.12
CA PHE A 63 6.25 -12.79 1.78
C PHE A 63 7.22 -13.77 1.10
N GLU A 64 7.66 -14.80 1.81
CA GLU A 64 8.56 -15.83 1.27
C GLU A 64 8.10 -16.37 -0.08
N GLY A 65 9.07 -16.70 -0.95
CA GLY A 65 8.82 -17.24 -2.28
C GLY A 65 8.30 -16.19 -3.28
N GLU A 66 8.78 -14.95 -3.14
CA GLU A 66 8.41 -13.83 -4.01
C GLU A 66 6.89 -13.61 -4.13
N HIS A 67 6.16 -13.74 -3.02
CA HIS A 67 4.75 -13.41 -2.95
C HIS A 67 4.57 -12.00 -2.39
N TYR A 68 3.78 -11.19 -3.08
CA TYR A 68 3.57 -9.79 -2.73
C TYR A 68 2.09 -9.47 -2.61
N ALA A 69 1.73 -8.80 -1.52
CA ALA A 69 0.42 -8.17 -1.36
C ALA A 69 0.58 -6.66 -1.56
N VAL A 70 0.03 -6.14 -2.66
CA VAL A 70 0.09 -4.72 -3.00
C VAL A 70 -1.23 -4.07 -2.64
N ILE A 71 -1.20 -3.16 -1.66
CA ILE A 71 -2.38 -2.52 -1.08
C ILE A 71 -2.43 -1.06 -1.49
N HIS A 72 -3.52 -0.64 -2.10
CA HIS A 72 -3.82 0.77 -2.34
C HIS A 72 -4.97 1.20 -1.43
N LEU A 73 -4.69 2.03 -0.45
CA LEU A 73 -5.67 2.47 0.55
C LEU A 73 -6.71 3.43 -0.01
N MET A 74 -6.42 4.09 -1.13
CA MET A 74 -7.26 5.13 -1.71
C MET A 74 -7.59 6.25 -0.68
N ILE A 75 -8.81 6.77 -0.67
CA ILE A 75 -9.18 7.90 0.19
C ILE A 75 -9.46 7.46 1.63
N LEU A 76 -10.27 6.41 1.79
CA LEU A 76 -10.85 6.01 3.08
C LEU A 76 -10.33 4.67 3.60
N GLY A 77 -9.51 3.97 2.84
CA GLY A 77 -8.87 2.72 3.28
C GLY A 77 -7.92 2.97 4.45
N ARG A 78 -7.96 2.06 5.44
CA ARG A 78 -7.08 2.10 6.61
C ARG A 78 -6.62 0.71 6.96
N LEU A 79 -5.43 0.62 7.55
CA LEU A 79 -4.91 -0.61 8.15
C LEU A 79 -5.02 -0.50 9.67
N HIS A 80 -5.50 -1.56 10.31
CA HIS A 80 -5.58 -1.66 11.75
C HIS A 80 -4.99 -2.97 12.23
N TRP A 81 -4.08 -2.90 13.20
CA TRP A 81 -3.61 -4.08 13.90
C TRP A 81 -4.54 -4.40 15.06
N LYS A 82 -5.00 -5.64 15.14
CA LYS A 82 -5.94 -6.15 16.15
C LYS A 82 -5.41 -7.45 16.77
N LYS A 83 -6.09 -7.91 17.83
CA LYS A 83 -5.80 -9.21 18.46
C LYS A 83 -5.90 -10.35 17.44
N PRO A 84 -5.21 -11.49 17.69
CA PRO A 84 -5.26 -12.66 16.80
C PRO A 84 -6.70 -13.08 16.49
N GLY A 85 -6.95 -13.42 15.24
CA GLY A 85 -8.25 -13.90 14.77
C GLY A 85 -9.38 -12.87 14.84
N ALA A 86 -9.08 -11.57 14.94
CA ALA A 86 -10.09 -10.53 15.00
C ALA A 86 -11.08 -10.62 13.84
N ALA A 87 -12.37 -10.47 14.16
CA ALA A 87 -13.43 -10.46 13.16
C ALA A 87 -13.30 -9.22 12.25
N MET A 88 -13.56 -9.39 10.97
CA MET A 88 -13.70 -8.25 10.07
C MET A 88 -15.00 -7.49 10.38
N PRO A 89 -14.95 -6.15 10.50
CA PRO A 89 -16.12 -5.35 10.72
C PRO A 89 -17.14 -5.53 9.59
N LYS A 90 -18.41 -5.76 9.96
CA LYS A 90 -19.50 -5.83 8.98
C LYS A 90 -19.56 -4.52 8.19
N GLY A 91 -19.68 -4.64 6.88
CA GLY A 91 -19.84 -3.50 6.00
C GLY A 91 -18.58 -2.70 5.67
N SER A 92 -17.51 -2.72 6.48
CA SER A 92 -16.26 -1.98 6.21
C SER A 92 -15.02 -2.86 6.08
N GLY A 93 -15.06 -4.11 6.56
CA GLY A 93 -13.95 -5.05 6.45
C GLY A 93 -13.75 -5.54 5.01
N LEU A 94 -12.55 -5.37 4.49
CA LEU A 94 -12.20 -5.74 3.12
C LEU A 94 -11.33 -6.99 3.05
N ALA A 95 -10.28 -7.03 3.87
CA ALA A 95 -9.37 -8.18 3.98
C ALA A 95 -8.75 -8.25 5.39
N ALA A 96 -8.25 -9.41 5.76
CA ALA A 96 -7.56 -9.65 7.01
C ALA A 96 -6.36 -10.58 6.81
N PHE A 97 -5.21 -10.15 7.27
CA PHE A 97 -3.98 -10.93 7.31
C PHE A 97 -3.80 -11.42 8.75
N ASP A 98 -4.02 -12.70 8.96
CA ASP A 98 -3.94 -13.32 10.28
C ASP A 98 -2.53 -13.86 10.53
N PHE A 99 -1.89 -13.35 11.57
CA PHE A 99 -0.63 -13.84 12.12
C PHE A 99 -0.89 -14.47 13.50
N GLU A 100 0.09 -15.20 14.04
CA GLU A 100 -0.03 -15.83 15.36
C GLU A 100 -0.36 -14.82 16.47
N HIS A 101 0.29 -13.67 16.45
CA HIS A 101 0.22 -12.65 17.51
C HIS A 101 -0.68 -11.45 17.19
N GLY A 102 -1.36 -11.47 16.03
CA GLY A 102 -2.27 -10.39 15.65
C GLY A 102 -2.89 -10.56 14.28
N THR A 103 -3.82 -9.69 13.98
CA THR A 103 -4.50 -9.61 12.69
C THR A 103 -4.40 -8.19 12.13
N LEU A 104 -3.85 -8.06 10.92
CA LEU A 104 -3.89 -6.82 10.17
C LEU A 104 -5.18 -6.76 9.36
N LEU A 105 -6.05 -5.81 9.71
CA LEU A 105 -7.31 -5.58 9.01
C LEU A 105 -7.14 -4.47 7.98
N LEU A 106 -7.54 -4.72 6.74
CA LEU A 106 -7.81 -3.69 5.75
C LEU A 106 -9.29 -3.35 5.80
N VAL A 107 -9.60 -2.10 6.13
CA VAL A 107 -10.96 -1.59 6.22
C VAL A 107 -11.14 -0.35 5.37
N GLU A 108 -12.36 -0.10 4.88
CA GLU A 108 -12.73 1.14 4.22
C GLU A 108 -14.13 1.55 4.64
N HIS A 109 -14.23 2.74 5.23
CA HIS A 109 -15.51 3.33 5.63
C HIS A 109 -16.06 4.19 4.50
N GLY A 110 -17.36 4.10 4.27
CA GLY A 110 -18.05 4.88 3.24
C GLY A 110 -18.80 4.02 2.23
N SER A 111 -19.63 4.68 1.42
CA SER A 111 -20.49 4.01 0.42
C SER A 111 -19.72 3.59 -0.84
N LYS A 112 -18.70 4.37 -1.24
CA LYS A 112 -17.88 4.09 -2.42
C LYS A 112 -16.55 3.47 -1.98
N ARG A 113 -16.43 2.15 -2.08
CA ARG A 113 -15.21 1.43 -1.74
C ARG A 113 -14.30 1.36 -2.94
N ARG A 114 -13.08 1.87 -2.79
CA ARG A 114 -12.08 1.97 -3.85
C ARG A 114 -10.73 1.36 -3.47
N ALA A 115 -10.53 1.04 -2.19
CA ALA A 115 -9.32 0.36 -1.76
C ALA A 115 -9.13 -0.93 -2.56
N ALA A 116 -7.89 -1.24 -2.89
CA ALA A 116 -7.54 -2.37 -3.74
C ALA A 116 -6.42 -3.19 -3.11
N LEU A 117 -6.53 -4.50 -3.27
CA LEU A 117 -5.53 -5.49 -2.93
C LEU A 117 -5.18 -6.28 -4.20
N HIS A 118 -3.91 -6.30 -4.54
CA HIS A 118 -3.37 -7.18 -5.57
C HIS A 118 -2.46 -8.21 -4.92
N LEU A 119 -2.65 -9.45 -5.25
CA LEU A 119 -1.78 -10.56 -4.88
C LEU A 119 -0.99 -10.94 -6.13
N VAL A 120 0.33 -10.85 -6.06
CA VAL A 120 1.19 -11.14 -7.21
C VAL A 120 2.36 -12.02 -6.79
N GLN A 121 2.91 -12.76 -7.74
CA GLN A 121 4.08 -13.61 -7.54
C GLN A 121 5.17 -13.24 -8.56
N GLY A 122 6.40 -13.24 -8.09
CA GLY A 122 7.57 -12.83 -8.87
C GLY A 122 7.79 -11.32 -8.82
N ARG A 123 9.04 -10.92 -8.58
CA ARG A 123 9.41 -9.51 -8.44
C ARG A 123 9.11 -8.67 -9.69
N GLY A 124 9.20 -9.28 -10.87
CA GLY A 124 8.89 -8.59 -12.13
C GLY A 124 7.45 -8.09 -12.24
N ALA A 125 6.49 -8.77 -11.56
CA ALA A 125 5.10 -8.34 -11.54
C ALA A 125 4.87 -7.00 -10.82
N LEU A 126 5.83 -6.53 -10.02
CA LEU A 126 5.72 -5.25 -9.32
C LEU A 126 5.88 -4.04 -10.27
N ALA A 127 6.50 -4.22 -11.44
CA ALA A 127 6.71 -3.16 -12.41
C ALA A 127 5.39 -2.51 -12.89
N GLU A 128 4.29 -3.26 -12.93
CA GLU A 128 2.98 -2.73 -13.32
C GLU A 128 2.44 -1.64 -12.36
N PHE A 129 2.95 -1.59 -11.13
CA PHE A 129 2.53 -0.61 -10.12
C PHE A 129 3.37 0.67 -10.14
N GLU A 130 4.51 0.67 -10.83
CA GLU A 130 5.38 1.83 -10.96
C GLU A 130 4.75 2.87 -11.90
N ARG A 131 4.86 4.13 -11.51
CA ARG A 131 4.37 5.27 -12.31
C ARG A 131 5.50 6.16 -12.82
N GLY A 132 6.73 5.89 -12.42
CA GLY A 132 7.92 6.61 -12.87
C GLY A 132 8.14 7.97 -12.21
N GLY A 133 7.32 8.36 -11.22
CA GLY A 133 7.53 9.62 -10.50
C GLY A 133 8.78 9.57 -9.62
N LEU A 134 9.43 10.74 -9.47
CA LEU A 134 10.63 10.89 -8.67
C LEU A 134 10.35 10.63 -7.18
N GLU A 135 11.19 9.83 -6.54
CA GLU A 135 11.16 9.60 -5.10
C GLU A 135 11.77 10.79 -4.34
N VAL A 136 10.91 11.67 -3.86
CA VAL A 136 11.28 12.99 -3.33
C VAL A 136 12.31 12.92 -2.20
N MET A 137 12.17 11.95 -1.28
CA MET A 137 13.06 11.82 -0.12
C MET A 137 14.47 11.31 -0.48
N GLN A 138 14.67 10.84 -1.71
CA GLN A 138 15.95 10.33 -2.22
C GLN A 138 16.55 11.24 -3.29
N ALA A 139 15.79 12.24 -3.73
CA ALA A 139 16.16 13.13 -4.82
C ALA A 139 17.02 14.29 -4.34
N THR A 140 17.90 14.78 -5.23
CA THR A 140 18.57 16.06 -5.04
C THR A 140 17.62 17.21 -5.38
N LEU A 141 17.94 18.42 -4.89
CA LEU A 141 17.18 19.64 -5.24
C LEU A 141 17.14 19.87 -6.75
N GLU A 142 18.22 19.55 -7.43
CA GLU A 142 18.34 19.68 -8.88
C GLU A 142 17.36 18.73 -9.60
N GLN A 143 17.36 17.44 -9.25
CA GLN A 143 16.43 16.45 -9.78
C GLN A 143 14.98 16.82 -9.51
N PHE A 144 14.68 17.33 -8.30
CA PHE A 144 13.35 17.82 -7.97
C PHE A 144 12.94 18.99 -8.86
N GLY A 145 13.84 19.98 -9.05
CA GLY A 145 13.58 21.12 -9.91
C GLY A 145 13.39 20.74 -11.39
N GLU A 146 14.13 19.76 -11.89
CA GLU A 146 13.97 19.22 -13.24
C GLU A 146 12.60 18.52 -13.39
N ALA A 147 12.23 17.66 -12.44
CA ALA A 147 10.95 16.97 -12.45
C ALA A 147 9.77 17.95 -12.51
N LEU A 148 9.80 19.03 -11.72
CA LEU A 148 8.75 20.06 -11.73
C LEU A 148 8.65 20.84 -13.05
N ARG A 149 9.75 20.98 -13.79
CA ARG A 149 9.80 21.72 -15.06
C ARG A 149 9.60 20.84 -16.29
N ARG A 150 9.53 19.52 -16.13
CA ARG A 150 9.42 18.57 -17.24
C ARG A 150 8.21 18.84 -18.13
N ASP A 151 7.09 19.21 -17.53
CA ASP A 151 5.84 19.44 -18.21
C ASP A 151 5.28 20.83 -17.85
N ASN A 152 4.58 21.47 -18.78
CA ASN A 152 3.93 22.78 -18.55
C ASN A 152 2.64 22.63 -17.74
N HIS A 153 2.78 22.49 -16.43
CA HIS A 153 1.68 22.35 -15.47
C HIS A 153 1.74 23.44 -14.40
N THR A 154 0.62 23.66 -13.71
CA THR A 154 0.66 24.40 -12.46
C THR A 154 1.49 23.62 -11.44
N LEU A 155 2.13 24.32 -10.51
CA LEU A 155 2.97 23.70 -9.48
C LEU A 155 2.18 22.64 -8.68
N LYS A 156 0.95 22.94 -8.28
CA LYS A 156 0.08 21.98 -7.59
C LYS A 156 -0.15 20.70 -8.43
N ARG A 157 -0.38 20.84 -9.73
CA ARG A 157 -0.57 19.66 -10.59
C ARG A 157 0.70 18.84 -10.69
N ALA A 158 1.86 19.48 -10.86
CA ALA A 158 3.14 18.79 -10.90
C ALA A 158 3.42 18.04 -9.58
N LEU A 159 3.15 18.68 -8.43
CA LEU A 159 3.31 18.06 -7.11
C LEU A 159 2.43 16.82 -6.93
N THR A 160 1.20 16.82 -7.46
CA THR A 160 0.23 15.74 -7.25
C THR A 160 0.24 14.65 -8.32
N ASP A 161 0.94 14.85 -9.43
CA ASP A 161 1.02 13.88 -10.51
C ASP A 161 1.98 12.73 -10.15
N PRO A 162 1.48 11.49 -10.06
CA PRO A 162 2.32 10.35 -9.66
C PRO A 162 3.37 9.94 -10.72
N THR A 163 3.35 10.54 -11.90
CA THR A 163 4.37 10.36 -12.94
C THR A 163 5.48 11.40 -12.82
N VAL A 164 5.27 12.47 -12.10
CA VAL A 164 6.24 13.53 -11.82
C VAL A 164 6.90 13.29 -10.47
N LEU A 165 6.09 13.21 -9.40
CA LEU A 165 6.56 13.01 -8.03
C LEU A 165 5.79 11.86 -7.35
N ALA A 166 6.53 10.96 -6.71
CA ALA A 166 5.93 9.84 -6.01
C ALA A 166 5.37 10.27 -4.65
N ALA A 167 4.19 9.71 -4.33
CA ALA A 167 3.57 9.72 -3.00
C ALA A 167 3.11 11.08 -2.42
N ILE A 168 3.26 12.20 -3.12
CA ILE A 168 2.63 13.47 -2.77
C ILE A 168 1.18 13.48 -3.32
N GLY A 169 0.25 14.02 -2.56
CA GLY A 169 -1.15 14.15 -2.97
C GLY A 169 -1.70 15.54 -2.64
N ASN A 170 -3.03 15.67 -2.63
CA ASN A 170 -3.66 16.97 -2.48
C ASN A 170 -3.39 17.62 -1.12
N ALA A 171 -3.40 16.84 -0.03
CA ALA A 171 -3.22 17.42 1.31
C ALA A 171 -1.83 18.00 1.46
N TYR A 172 -0.79 17.21 1.20
CA TYR A 172 0.59 17.68 1.36
C TYR A 172 1.00 18.68 0.27
N SER A 173 0.42 18.65 -0.92
CA SER A 173 0.66 19.72 -1.91
C SER A 173 0.11 21.07 -1.44
N ASP A 174 -0.98 21.10 -0.66
CA ASP A 174 -1.52 22.31 -0.07
C ASP A 174 -0.66 22.83 1.10
N GLU A 175 -0.01 21.93 1.83
CA GLU A 175 0.93 22.30 2.90
C GLU A 175 2.29 22.82 2.36
N ILE A 176 2.68 22.37 1.17
CA ILE A 176 3.92 22.79 0.50
C ILE A 176 3.78 24.18 -0.13
N LEU A 177 2.61 24.52 -0.63
CA LEU A 177 2.32 25.77 -1.35
C LEU A 177 1.86 26.90 -0.44
#